data_f834049c1c7680a50e240aa5d988c3c8
#
_entry.id   f834049c1c7680a50e240aa5d988c3c8
#
_cell.length_a   1.000
_cell.length_b   1.000
_cell.length_c   1.000
_cell.angle_alpha   90.00
_cell.angle_beta   90.00
_cell.angle_gamma   90.00
#
_symmetry.space_group_name_H-M   'P 1'
#
loop_
_entity.id
_entity.type
_entity.pdbx_description
1 polymer ?
#
loop_
_entity_poly.entity_id
_entity_poly.type
_entity_poly.pdbx_seq_one_letter_code
_entity_poly.pdbx_strand_id
1 'polypeptide(L)'
;MRAAHARKASKNIYVYEKSKKNISIIKKLKVRCKIINELNNISNSFDLIILCTPMSQYQNVITKINKYILNKTIITDVGSTKESSSKQVRKLLNNNKIWIPSHPIAGSEVSGAEYGDKNLFKNKWCVLIKEKNIKKKNLSKLKKFWEKLGSKVIMMNSKQHDIVFSMTSHLPHLIAYNLVKTATDFEKQKKCNLIKYSAGGLRDFSRIAASNEIMWRDVFFSNQKNIISAINLFIKNLNSFKKNIKTRDNKQLIKKLINSKKVRKQIIQLKQDVDRPDFGR
;
A
#
# COMPACT_ATOMS: atom_id res chain seq x y z
N MET A 1 -9.87 -9.87 -6.36
CA MET A 1 -11.05 -10.63 -6.81
C MET A 1 -11.74 -9.97 -8.01
N ARG A 2 -12.40 -8.79 -7.92
CA ARG A 2 -13.14 -8.15 -9.04
C ARG A 2 -12.29 -7.96 -10.31
N ALA A 3 -11.07 -7.42 -10.20
CA ALA A 3 -10.19 -7.25 -11.35
C ALA A 3 -9.79 -8.59 -11.99
N ALA A 4 -9.49 -9.62 -11.19
CA ALA A 4 -9.15 -10.95 -11.69
C ALA A 4 -10.31 -11.59 -12.46
N HIS A 5 -11.53 -11.44 -11.97
CA HIS A 5 -12.73 -11.90 -12.66
C HIS A 5 -12.97 -11.13 -13.97
N ALA A 6 -13.02 -9.80 -13.91
CA ALA A 6 -13.29 -8.96 -15.06
C ALA A 6 -12.25 -9.12 -16.20
N ARG A 7 -11.00 -9.34 -15.83
CA ARG A 7 -9.88 -9.53 -16.78
C ARG A 7 -9.62 -10.99 -17.16
N LYS A 8 -10.46 -11.92 -16.68
CA LYS A 8 -10.27 -13.37 -16.89
C LYS A 8 -8.85 -13.83 -16.55
N ALA A 9 -8.29 -13.30 -15.45
CA ALA A 9 -6.91 -13.58 -15.06
C ALA A 9 -6.73 -14.97 -14.43
N SER A 10 -7.82 -15.60 -14.00
CA SER A 10 -7.87 -16.99 -13.54
C SER A 10 -9.16 -17.65 -14.00
N LYS A 11 -9.11 -18.96 -14.26
CA LYS A 11 -10.32 -19.76 -14.54
C LYS A 11 -11.18 -19.92 -13.28
N ASN A 12 -10.54 -20.15 -12.13
CA ASN A 12 -11.19 -20.34 -10.85
C ASN A 12 -10.66 -19.33 -9.85
N ILE A 13 -11.55 -18.66 -9.13
CA ILE A 13 -11.24 -17.73 -8.07
C ILE A 13 -11.84 -18.26 -6.79
N TYR A 14 -11.00 -18.37 -5.75
CA TYR A 14 -11.39 -18.77 -4.41
C TYR A 14 -11.12 -17.61 -3.45
N VAL A 15 -11.97 -17.45 -2.46
CA VAL A 15 -11.84 -16.39 -1.46
C VAL A 15 -12.03 -17.00 -0.07
N TYR A 16 -11.06 -16.77 0.80
CA TYR A 16 -11.20 -16.99 2.23
C TYR A 16 -11.39 -15.66 2.93
N GLU A 17 -12.45 -15.52 3.70
CA GLU A 17 -12.79 -14.33 4.48
C GLU A 17 -13.35 -14.77 5.84
N LYS A 18 -12.89 -14.13 6.92
CA LYS A 18 -13.35 -14.46 8.29
C LYS A 18 -14.65 -13.75 8.66
N SER A 19 -14.85 -12.55 8.16
CA SER A 19 -16.00 -11.72 8.51
C SER A 19 -17.26 -12.23 7.83
N LYS A 20 -18.24 -12.68 8.60
CA LYS A 20 -19.57 -13.07 8.09
C LYS A 20 -20.23 -11.93 7.29
N LYS A 21 -20.04 -10.67 7.73
CA LYS A 21 -20.51 -9.47 7.02
C LYS A 21 -19.87 -9.39 5.63
N ASN A 22 -18.53 -9.48 5.54
CA ASN A 22 -17.83 -9.42 4.26
C ASN A 22 -18.17 -10.59 3.34
N ILE A 23 -18.36 -11.80 3.90
CA ILE A 23 -18.84 -12.97 3.15
C ILE A 23 -20.20 -12.69 2.52
N SER A 24 -21.13 -12.12 3.28
CA SER A 24 -22.46 -11.74 2.76
C SER A 24 -22.36 -10.72 1.63
N ILE A 25 -21.49 -9.71 1.79
CA ILE A 25 -21.23 -8.71 0.74
C ILE A 25 -20.64 -9.40 -0.50
N ILE A 26 -19.62 -10.25 -0.34
CA ILE A 26 -18.98 -10.97 -1.46
C ILE A 26 -20.00 -11.82 -2.24
N LYS A 27 -20.92 -12.49 -1.55
CA LYS A 27 -21.98 -13.29 -2.19
C LYS A 27 -22.91 -12.44 -3.07
N LYS A 28 -23.18 -11.19 -2.66
CA LYS A 28 -24.02 -10.25 -3.44
C LYS A 28 -23.30 -9.63 -4.65
N LEU A 29 -21.94 -9.72 -4.69
CA LEU A 29 -21.20 -9.21 -5.84
C LEU A 29 -21.37 -10.15 -7.03
N LYS A 30 -21.60 -9.57 -8.22
CA LYS A 30 -21.67 -10.33 -9.48
C LYS A 30 -20.26 -10.82 -9.93
N VAL A 31 -19.56 -11.55 -9.02
CA VAL A 31 -18.23 -12.10 -9.27
C VAL A 31 -18.27 -13.60 -9.09
N ARG A 32 -17.91 -14.31 -10.15
CA ARG A 32 -17.82 -15.78 -10.08
C ARG A 32 -16.62 -16.20 -9.25
N CYS A 33 -16.84 -16.47 -7.96
CA CYS A 33 -15.84 -17.01 -7.05
C CYS A 33 -16.44 -18.05 -6.11
N LYS A 34 -15.61 -18.94 -5.58
CA LYS A 34 -15.99 -19.91 -4.53
C LYS A 34 -15.45 -19.42 -3.19
N ILE A 35 -16.31 -19.42 -2.16
CA ILE A 35 -15.90 -19.04 -0.81
C ILE A 35 -15.39 -20.31 -0.11
N ILE A 36 -14.22 -20.18 0.51
CA ILE A 36 -13.62 -21.21 1.37
C ILE A 36 -13.96 -20.84 2.81
N ASN A 37 -14.59 -21.75 3.53
CA ASN A 37 -14.98 -21.50 4.93
C ASN A 37 -13.83 -21.70 5.91
N GLU A 38 -12.90 -22.62 5.59
CA GLU A 38 -11.77 -22.97 6.46
C GLU A 38 -10.48 -23.06 5.67
N LEU A 39 -9.36 -22.65 6.30
CA LEU A 39 -8.03 -22.70 5.66
C LEU A 39 -7.47 -24.12 5.51
N ASN A 40 -7.96 -25.09 6.28
CA ASN A 40 -7.63 -26.50 6.13
C ASN A 40 -8.26 -27.15 4.89
N ASN A 41 -9.30 -26.55 4.33
CA ASN A 41 -9.94 -26.97 3.09
C ASN A 41 -9.27 -26.37 1.83
N ILE A 42 -8.05 -25.88 1.96
CA ILE A 42 -7.24 -25.45 0.83
C ILE A 42 -6.88 -26.70 0.02
N SER A 43 -7.57 -26.87 -1.12
CA SER A 43 -7.27 -27.97 -2.02
C SER A 43 -5.86 -27.86 -2.59
N ASN A 44 -5.22 -29.00 -2.82
CA ASN A 44 -3.85 -29.11 -3.32
C ASN A 44 -3.62 -28.54 -4.74
N SER A 45 -4.57 -27.81 -5.32
CA SER A 45 -4.58 -27.43 -6.75
C SER A 45 -4.42 -25.94 -7.04
N PHE A 46 -4.11 -25.09 -6.04
CA PHE A 46 -3.92 -23.66 -6.29
C PHE A 46 -2.58 -23.38 -7.00
N ASP A 47 -2.64 -22.62 -8.08
CA ASP A 47 -1.47 -22.09 -8.76
C ASP A 47 -0.89 -20.85 -8.07
N LEU A 48 -1.76 -20.04 -7.45
CA LEU A 48 -1.43 -18.76 -6.84
C LEU A 48 -2.27 -18.52 -5.58
N ILE A 49 -1.61 -18.18 -4.49
CA ILE A 49 -2.24 -17.71 -3.24
C ILE A 49 -1.78 -16.28 -2.99
N ILE A 50 -2.73 -15.38 -2.75
CA ILE A 50 -2.46 -13.96 -2.51
C ILE A 50 -2.91 -13.62 -1.09
N LEU A 51 -1.97 -13.18 -0.24
CA LEU A 51 -2.27 -12.68 1.10
C LEU A 51 -2.77 -11.24 1.00
N CYS A 52 -4.06 -11.05 1.27
CA CYS A 52 -4.72 -9.73 1.27
C CYS A 52 -5.13 -9.30 2.69
N THR A 53 -4.61 -9.96 3.72
CA THR A 53 -4.84 -9.62 5.13
C THR A 53 -3.88 -8.52 5.58
N PRO A 54 -4.13 -7.84 6.72
CA PRO A 54 -3.11 -7.02 7.37
C PRO A 54 -1.81 -7.81 7.58
N MET A 55 -0.66 -7.13 7.50
CA MET A 55 0.65 -7.80 7.59
C MET A 55 0.88 -8.47 8.95
N SER A 56 0.31 -7.92 10.02
CA SER A 56 0.30 -8.55 11.36
C SER A 56 -0.37 -9.94 11.39
N GLN A 57 -1.18 -10.27 10.38
CA GLN A 57 -1.84 -11.57 10.27
C GLN A 57 -1.06 -12.60 9.43
N TYR A 58 0.02 -12.21 8.76
CA TYR A 58 0.77 -13.12 7.88
C TYR A 58 1.26 -14.37 8.62
N GLN A 59 1.82 -14.20 9.81
CA GLN A 59 2.26 -15.32 10.62
C GLN A 59 1.13 -16.33 10.85
N ASN A 60 0.00 -15.86 11.35
CA ASN A 60 -1.16 -16.72 11.66
C ASN A 60 -1.69 -17.44 10.41
N VAL A 61 -1.80 -16.72 9.28
CA VAL A 61 -2.29 -17.31 8.03
C VAL A 61 -1.30 -18.35 7.49
N ILE A 62 -0.02 -18.00 7.38
CA ILE A 62 1.01 -18.90 6.82
C ILE A 62 1.15 -20.17 7.68
N THR A 63 1.19 -20.06 9.00
CA THR A 63 1.25 -21.23 9.89
C THR A 63 0.09 -22.20 9.64
N LYS A 64 -1.11 -21.67 9.42
CA LYS A 64 -2.30 -22.51 9.16
C LYS A 64 -2.27 -23.18 7.79
N ILE A 65 -1.77 -22.52 6.76
CA ILE A 65 -1.84 -23.04 5.37
C ILE A 65 -0.59 -23.78 4.92
N ASN A 66 0.56 -23.60 5.59
CA ASN A 66 1.86 -24.10 5.12
C ASN A 66 1.87 -25.60 4.81
N LYS A 67 1.23 -26.42 5.63
CA LYS A 67 1.17 -27.88 5.43
C LYS A 67 0.31 -28.32 4.24
N TYR A 68 -0.62 -27.46 3.79
CA TYR A 68 -1.55 -27.77 2.69
C TYR A 68 -1.09 -27.21 1.33
N ILE A 69 -0.08 -26.34 1.30
CA ILE A 69 0.40 -25.68 0.07
C ILE A 69 1.33 -26.63 -0.69
N LEU A 70 1.09 -26.80 -1.98
CA LEU A 70 2.00 -27.55 -2.86
C LEU A 70 3.27 -26.76 -3.15
N ASN A 71 4.37 -27.48 -3.45
CA ASN A 71 5.67 -26.87 -3.78
C ASN A 71 5.64 -26.06 -5.09
N LYS A 72 4.68 -26.32 -5.97
CA LYS A 72 4.49 -25.58 -7.24
C LYS A 72 3.63 -24.32 -7.09
N THR A 73 2.93 -24.15 -5.97
CA THR A 73 2.06 -23.01 -5.72
C THR A 73 2.89 -21.76 -5.44
N ILE A 74 2.62 -20.68 -6.15
CA ILE A 74 3.20 -19.36 -5.86
C ILE A 74 2.40 -18.72 -4.74
N ILE A 75 3.09 -18.31 -3.69
CA ILE A 75 2.52 -17.49 -2.60
C ILE A 75 3.01 -16.07 -2.79
N THR A 76 2.13 -15.10 -2.74
CA THR A 76 2.44 -13.67 -2.82
C THR A 76 1.58 -12.88 -1.86
N ASP A 77 1.86 -11.60 -1.71
CA ASP A 77 1.10 -10.68 -0.86
C ASP A 77 0.83 -9.35 -1.55
N VAL A 78 0.09 -8.48 -0.90
CA VAL A 78 -0.18 -7.11 -1.33
C VAL A 78 0.27 -6.06 -0.28
N GLY A 79 1.03 -6.48 0.70
CA GLY A 79 1.47 -5.64 1.82
C GLY A 79 2.36 -4.48 1.38
N SER A 80 2.34 -3.40 2.16
CA SER A 80 3.03 -2.14 1.84
C SER A 80 4.50 -2.12 2.26
N THR A 81 4.99 -3.10 3.04
CA THR A 81 6.41 -3.26 3.40
C THR A 81 6.90 -4.65 3.02
N LYS A 82 8.18 -4.77 2.69
CA LYS A 82 8.71 -6.01 2.12
C LYS A 82 9.84 -6.66 2.92
N GLU A 83 10.73 -5.89 3.55
CA GLU A 83 11.89 -6.47 4.20
C GLU A 83 11.50 -7.28 5.45
N SER A 84 10.77 -6.69 6.37
CA SER A 84 10.34 -7.33 7.61
C SER A 84 9.31 -8.44 7.35
N SER A 85 8.27 -8.16 6.55
CA SER A 85 7.22 -9.13 6.23
C SER A 85 7.74 -10.35 5.48
N SER A 86 8.67 -10.17 4.52
CA SER A 86 9.28 -11.28 3.81
C SER A 86 10.13 -12.16 4.72
N LYS A 87 10.93 -11.57 5.60
CA LYS A 87 11.72 -12.33 6.58
C LYS A 87 10.81 -13.17 7.49
N GLN A 88 9.71 -12.60 7.96
CA GLN A 88 8.73 -13.30 8.79
C GLN A 88 8.09 -14.48 8.05
N VAL A 89 7.60 -14.28 6.83
CA VAL A 89 6.97 -15.32 6.03
C VAL A 89 7.97 -16.43 5.67
N ARG A 90 9.21 -16.08 5.31
CA ARG A 90 10.27 -17.06 4.98
C ARG A 90 10.62 -17.97 6.14
N LYS A 91 10.62 -17.49 7.39
CA LYS A 91 10.86 -18.31 8.58
C LYS A 91 9.78 -19.38 8.82
N LEU A 92 8.57 -19.15 8.30
CA LEU A 92 7.41 -20.02 8.52
C LEU A 92 7.16 -20.99 7.36
N LEU A 93 7.61 -20.62 6.17
CA LEU A 93 7.47 -21.47 4.98
C LEU A 93 8.60 -22.50 4.91
N ASN A 94 8.25 -23.72 4.55
CA ASN A 94 9.24 -24.74 4.21
C ASN A 94 10.09 -24.26 3.02
N ASN A 95 11.38 -24.63 2.96
CA ASN A 95 12.35 -24.15 1.98
C ASN A 95 11.97 -24.43 0.52
N ASN A 96 11.14 -25.42 0.26
CA ASN A 96 10.67 -25.79 -1.08
C ASN A 96 9.44 -25.00 -1.56
N LYS A 97 8.87 -24.12 -0.71
CA LYS A 97 7.71 -23.28 -1.07
C LYS A 97 8.15 -22.03 -1.84
N ILE A 98 7.32 -21.61 -2.78
CA ILE A 98 7.62 -20.46 -3.64
C ILE A 98 6.96 -19.21 -3.04
N TRP A 99 7.76 -18.35 -2.41
CA TRP A 99 7.35 -17.04 -1.91
C TRP A 99 7.90 -15.94 -2.81
N ILE A 100 7.02 -15.13 -3.41
CA ILE A 100 7.37 -13.98 -4.24
C ILE A 100 6.58 -12.78 -3.73
N PRO A 101 7.15 -11.92 -2.89
CA PRO A 101 6.44 -10.76 -2.38
C PRO A 101 6.06 -9.81 -3.51
N SER A 102 4.88 -9.21 -3.42
CA SER A 102 4.45 -8.15 -4.31
C SER A 102 3.81 -6.99 -3.56
N HIS A 103 3.80 -5.82 -4.19
CA HIS A 103 3.12 -4.64 -3.68
C HIS A 103 2.48 -3.89 -4.85
N PRO A 104 1.18 -4.09 -5.11
CA PRO A 104 0.43 -3.25 -6.03
C PRO A 104 0.22 -1.87 -5.39
N ILE A 105 0.70 -0.82 -6.08
CA ILE A 105 0.55 0.57 -5.63
C ILE A 105 -0.82 1.06 -6.08
N ALA A 106 -1.83 0.50 -5.46
CA ALA A 106 -3.23 0.72 -5.79
C ALA A 106 -4.09 0.50 -4.54
N GLY A 107 -4.98 1.42 -4.27
CA GLY A 107 -5.85 1.38 -3.11
C GLY A 107 -6.57 2.70 -2.95
N SER A 108 -7.44 2.75 -1.95
CA SER A 108 -8.12 3.93 -1.47
C SER A 108 -8.11 3.92 0.05
N GLU A 109 -8.55 5.00 0.65
CA GLU A 109 -8.70 5.15 2.09
C GLU A 109 -9.81 4.26 2.68
N VAL A 110 -10.72 3.76 1.85
CA VAL A 110 -11.83 2.90 2.28
C VAL A 110 -11.47 1.41 2.19
N SER A 111 -11.99 0.63 3.12
CA SER A 111 -11.79 -0.81 3.20
C SER A 111 -13.12 -1.56 3.06
N GLY A 112 -13.09 -2.73 2.45
CA GLY A 112 -14.25 -3.59 2.31
C GLY A 112 -14.43 -4.14 0.89
N ALA A 113 -15.13 -5.26 0.78
CA ALA A 113 -15.36 -5.92 -0.51
C ALA A 113 -16.26 -5.09 -1.43
N GLU A 114 -17.15 -4.27 -0.88
CA GLU A 114 -18.06 -3.37 -1.58
C GLU A 114 -17.34 -2.28 -2.37
N TYR A 115 -16.22 -1.78 -1.87
CA TYR A 115 -15.42 -0.71 -2.50
C TYR A 115 -14.44 -1.22 -3.57
N GLY A 116 -14.38 -2.53 -3.78
CA GLY A 116 -13.50 -3.10 -4.80
C GLY A 116 -13.86 -2.63 -6.20
N ASP A 117 -12.86 -2.24 -7.00
CA ASP A 117 -13.02 -1.83 -8.40
C ASP A 117 -12.36 -2.84 -9.35
N LYS A 118 -13.03 -3.13 -10.49
CA LYS A 118 -12.50 -3.98 -11.56
C LYS A 118 -11.28 -3.36 -12.25
N ASN A 119 -11.14 -2.05 -12.21
CA ASN A 119 -10.06 -1.28 -12.82
C ASN A 119 -8.98 -0.83 -11.81
N LEU A 120 -9.06 -1.25 -10.54
CA LEU A 120 -8.16 -0.84 -9.46
C LEU A 120 -6.68 -0.83 -9.85
N PHE A 121 -6.25 -1.80 -10.64
CA PHE A 121 -4.83 -1.98 -11.02
C PHE A 121 -4.48 -1.38 -12.39
N LYS A 122 -5.47 -0.83 -13.12
CA LYS A 122 -5.23 -0.30 -14.47
C LYS A 122 -4.25 0.88 -14.42
N ASN A 123 -3.13 0.74 -15.15
CA ASN A 123 -2.05 1.72 -15.22
C ASN A 123 -1.35 2.02 -13.88
N LYS A 124 -1.60 1.23 -12.83
CA LYS A 124 -0.92 1.36 -11.54
C LYS A 124 0.33 0.49 -11.49
N TRP A 125 1.33 0.93 -10.74
CA TRP A 125 2.53 0.15 -10.52
C TRP A 125 2.25 -1.06 -9.63
N CYS A 126 2.93 -2.17 -9.92
CA CYS A 126 3.05 -3.32 -9.02
C CYS A 126 4.53 -3.69 -8.89
N VAL A 127 5.05 -3.62 -7.69
CA VAL A 127 6.43 -4.00 -7.40
C VAL A 127 6.49 -5.48 -7.09
N LEU A 128 7.32 -6.23 -7.81
CA LEU A 128 7.70 -7.60 -7.45
C LEU A 128 9.07 -7.60 -6.81
N ILE A 129 9.20 -8.30 -5.69
CA ILE A 129 10.49 -8.43 -5.02
C ILE A 129 11.28 -9.57 -5.64
N LYS A 130 12.43 -9.20 -6.23
CA LYS A 130 13.36 -10.16 -6.78
C LYS A 130 14.32 -10.62 -5.69
N GLU A 131 14.17 -11.87 -5.24
CA GLU A 131 15.12 -12.54 -4.34
C GLU A 131 15.99 -13.52 -5.15
N LYS A 132 17.22 -13.79 -4.63
CA LYS A 132 18.23 -14.62 -5.35
C LYS A 132 17.72 -16.02 -5.74
N ASN A 133 16.89 -16.64 -4.90
CA ASN A 133 16.47 -18.03 -5.05
C ASN A 133 15.15 -18.21 -5.83
N ILE A 134 14.61 -17.15 -6.43
CA ILE A 134 13.35 -17.23 -7.19
C ILE A 134 13.66 -17.63 -8.63
N LYS A 135 13.10 -18.79 -9.07
CA LYS A 135 13.21 -19.24 -10.46
C LYS A 135 12.54 -18.23 -11.41
N LYS A 136 13.22 -17.86 -12.49
CA LYS A 136 12.73 -16.90 -13.52
C LYS A 136 11.31 -17.23 -14.01
N LYS A 137 10.99 -18.54 -14.21
CA LYS A 137 9.66 -19.01 -14.62
C LYS A 137 8.54 -18.58 -13.66
N ASN A 138 8.76 -18.70 -12.35
CA ASN A 138 7.77 -18.34 -11.34
C ASN A 138 7.57 -16.83 -11.26
N LEU A 139 8.66 -16.06 -11.33
CA LEU A 139 8.61 -14.61 -11.37
C LEU A 139 7.86 -14.12 -12.62
N SER A 140 8.13 -14.71 -13.79
CA SER A 140 7.42 -14.41 -15.04
C SER A 140 5.92 -14.75 -14.95
N LYS A 141 5.55 -15.88 -14.32
CA LYS A 141 4.14 -16.26 -14.11
C LYS A 141 3.40 -15.21 -13.27
N LEU A 142 4.00 -14.78 -12.15
CA LEU A 142 3.40 -13.76 -11.30
C LEU A 142 3.35 -12.37 -11.96
N LYS A 143 4.41 -12.00 -12.71
CA LYS A 143 4.44 -10.78 -13.50
C LYS A 143 3.28 -10.74 -14.49
N LYS A 144 3.10 -11.78 -15.30
CA LYS A 144 1.99 -11.90 -16.26
C LYS A 144 0.62 -11.81 -15.61
N PHE A 145 0.47 -12.35 -14.39
CA PHE A 145 -0.78 -12.21 -13.63
C PHE A 145 -1.09 -10.74 -13.32
N TRP A 146 -0.15 -9.99 -12.75
CA TRP A 146 -0.35 -8.58 -12.42
C TRP A 146 -0.54 -7.71 -13.68
N GLU A 147 0.21 -7.98 -14.76
CA GLU A 147 0.03 -7.29 -16.04
C GLU A 147 -1.35 -7.55 -16.61
N LYS A 148 -1.87 -8.77 -16.51
CA LYS A 148 -3.23 -9.11 -16.94
C LYS A 148 -4.29 -8.36 -16.11
N LEU A 149 -4.02 -8.02 -14.85
CA LEU A 149 -4.88 -7.15 -14.05
C LEU A 149 -4.80 -5.67 -14.49
N GLY A 150 -3.85 -5.31 -15.34
CA GLY A 150 -3.62 -3.96 -15.87
C GLY A 150 -2.48 -3.19 -15.22
N SER A 151 -1.71 -3.83 -14.34
CA SER A 151 -0.57 -3.21 -13.66
C SER A 151 0.64 -3.03 -14.57
N LYS A 152 1.41 -1.97 -14.33
CA LYS A 152 2.79 -1.82 -14.80
C LYS A 152 3.71 -2.48 -13.78
N VAL A 153 4.38 -3.59 -14.17
CA VAL A 153 5.18 -4.36 -13.23
C VAL A 153 6.64 -3.94 -13.27
N ILE A 154 7.21 -3.64 -12.10
CA ILE A 154 8.64 -3.36 -11.90
C ILE A 154 9.22 -4.33 -10.87
N MET A 155 10.55 -4.44 -10.85
CA MET A 155 11.27 -5.30 -9.91
C MET A 155 12.20 -4.48 -9.04
N MET A 156 12.22 -4.77 -7.75
CA MET A 156 13.14 -4.20 -6.76
C MET A 156 13.62 -5.29 -5.80
N ASN A 157 14.66 -5.02 -5.04
CA ASN A 157 14.92 -5.78 -3.82
C ASN A 157 14.11 -5.20 -2.65
N SER A 158 13.89 -5.99 -1.59
CA SER A 158 13.04 -5.61 -0.46
C SER A 158 13.55 -4.35 0.27
N LYS A 159 14.86 -4.21 0.44
CA LYS A 159 15.48 -3.04 1.09
C LYS A 159 15.24 -1.76 0.29
N GLN A 160 15.50 -1.82 -1.03
CA GLN A 160 15.25 -0.68 -1.92
C GLN A 160 13.77 -0.28 -1.91
N HIS A 161 12.87 -1.27 -1.96
CA HIS A 161 11.43 -1.04 -1.87
C HIS A 161 11.08 -0.25 -0.60
N ASP A 162 11.50 -0.73 0.57
CA ASP A 162 11.11 -0.13 1.84
C ASP A 162 11.73 1.28 2.05
N ILE A 163 12.92 1.53 1.50
CA ILE A 163 13.50 2.89 1.47
C ILE A 163 12.67 3.83 0.59
N VAL A 164 12.36 3.43 -0.65
CA VAL A 164 11.58 4.26 -1.58
C VAL A 164 10.20 4.59 -1.00
N PHE A 165 9.47 3.58 -0.52
CA PHE A 165 8.11 3.77 -0.02
C PHE A 165 8.06 4.43 1.35
N SER A 166 9.12 4.42 2.14
CA SER A 166 9.19 5.23 3.35
C SER A 166 9.00 6.71 3.05
N MET A 167 9.52 7.19 1.90
CA MET A 167 9.48 8.60 1.52
C MET A 167 8.30 8.94 0.63
N THR A 168 7.90 8.05 -0.29
CA THR A 168 6.86 8.35 -1.28
C THR A 168 5.44 7.99 -0.82
N SER A 169 5.32 7.21 0.25
CA SER A 169 4.02 6.76 0.77
C SER A 169 3.92 6.88 2.29
N HIS A 170 4.85 6.29 3.05
CA HIS A 170 4.67 6.15 4.50
C HIS A 170 4.78 7.49 5.22
N LEU A 171 5.80 8.28 4.92
CA LEU A 171 5.96 9.63 5.49
C LEU A 171 4.79 10.56 5.13
N PRO A 172 4.31 10.66 3.88
CA PRO A 172 3.12 11.46 3.55
C PRO A 172 1.89 11.12 4.39
N HIS A 173 1.61 9.84 4.63
CA HIS A 173 0.48 9.44 5.47
C HIS A 173 0.70 9.82 6.94
N LEU A 174 1.91 9.62 7.47
CA LEU A 174 2.24 10.04 8.83
C LEU A 174 2.07 11.56 9.00
N ILE A 175 2.53 12.34 8.00
CA ILE A 175 2.34 13.80 7.99
C ILE A 175 0.85 14.14 7.97
N ALA A 176 0.04 13.44 7.18
CA ALA A 176 -1.40 13.66 7.13
C ALA A 176 -2.06 13.43 8.50
N TYR A 177 -1.77 12.31 9.17
CA TYR A 177 -2.25 12.06 10.54
C TYR A 177 -1.79 13.13 11.52
N ASN A 178 -0.50 13.49 11.45
CA ASN A 178 0.06 14.51 12.36
C ASN A 178 -0.50 15.91 12.09
N LEU A 179 -0.73 16.29 10.84
CA LEU A 179 -1.33 17.58 10.50
C LEU A 179 -2.76 17.70 11.02
N VAL A 180 -3.57 16.66 10.85
CA VAL A 180 -4.94 16.63 11.38
C VAL A 180 -4.92 16.72 12.91
N LYS A 181 -4.04 15.95 13.57
CA LYS A 181 -3.85 16.04 15.02
C LYS A 181 -3.44 17.45 15.44
N THR A 182 -2.48 18.07 14.75
CA THR A 182 -2.03 19.43 15.05
C THR A 182 -3.15 20.45 14.91
N ALA A 183 -3.98 20.31 13.87
CA ALA A 183 -5.13 21.18 13.65
C ALA A 183 -6.15 21.08 14.81
N THR A 184 -6.44 19.85 15.26
CA THR A 184 -7.36 19.64 16.40
C THR A 184 -6.79 20.12 17.73
N ASP A 185 -5.49 19.95 17.97
CA ASP A 185 -4.82 20.47 19.17
C ASP A 185 -4.83 22.00 19.17
N PHE A 186 -4.58 22.64 18.02
CA PHE A 186 -4.63 24.09 17.86
C PHE A 186 -6.05 24.64 18.10
N GLU A 187 -7.08 23.98 17.55
CA GLU A 187 -8.48 24.36 17.75
C GLU A 187 -8.85 24.37 19.25
N LYS A 188 -8.45 23.31 19.98
CA LYS A 188 -8.65 23.23 21.44
C LYS A 188 -7.91 24.33 22.18
N GLN A 189 -6.64 24.57 21.86
CA GLN A 189 -5.80 25.57 22.52
C GLN A 189 -6.32 27.00 22.29
N LYS A 190 -6.77 27.30 21.07
CA LYS A 190 -7.24 28.66 20.69
C LYS A 190 -8.74 28.85 20.86
N LYS A 191 -9.48 27.82 21.28
CA LYS A 191 -10.95 27.84 21.45
C LYS A 191 -11.67 28.39 20.21
N CYS A 192 -11.27 27.92 19.01
CA CYS A 192 -11.81 28.38 17.75
C CYS A 192 -12.35 27.18 16.93
N ASN A 193 -13.31 27.41 16.02
CA ASN A 193 -13.91 26.40 15.16
C ASN A 193 -13.11 26.25 13.85
N LEU A 194 -11.86 25.81 13.93
CA LEU A 194 -10.93 25.72 12.80
C LEU A 194 -11.41 24.70 11.75
N ILE A 195 -11.87 23.54 12.21
CA ILE A 195 -12.29 22.44 11.31
C ILE A 195 -13.46 22.85 10.42
N LYS A 196 -14.38 23.68 10.93
CA LYS A 196 -15.51 24.23 10.18
C LYS A 196 -15.07 24.99 8.93
N TYR A 197 -13.90 25.62 8.98
CA TYR A 197 -13.34 26.43 7.89
C TYR A 197 -12.24 25.74 7.11
N SER A 198 -12.26 24.39 7.05
CA SER A 198 -11.27 23.60 6.34
C SER A 198 -11.20 23.99 4.86
N ALA A 199 -10.05 24.51 4.44
CA ALA A 199 -9.72 24.77 3.04
C ALA A 199 -9.19 23.52 2.34
N GLY A 200 -8.98 23.57 1.02
CA GLY A 200 -8.57 22.45 0.18
C GLY A 200 -7.37 21.67 0.74
N GLY A 201 -6.34 22.36 1.22
CA GLY A 201 -5.16 21.69 1.78
C GLY A 201 -5.48 20.79 2.99
N LEU A 202 -6.21 21.28 3.98
CA LEU A 202 -6.58 20.44 5.14
C LEU A 202 -7.53 19.32 4.74
N ARG A 203 -8.44 19.54 3.79
CA ARG A 203 -9.34 18.49 3.27
C ARG A 203 -8.57 17.36 2.61
N ASP A 204 -7.57 17.66 1.77
CA ASP A 204 -6.76 16.63 1.12
C ASP A 204 -5.97 15.80 2.14
N PHE A 205 -5.32 16.43 3.10
CA PHE A 205 -4.60 15.71 4.15
C PHE A 205 -5.54 14.92 5.06
N SER A 206 -6.72 15.45 5.43
CA SER A 206 -7.70 14.73 6.24
C SER A 206 -8.26 13.51 5.52
N ARG A 207 -8.44 13.56 4.18
CA ARG A 207 -8.82 12.40 3.37
C ARG A 207 -7.76 11.30 3.45
N ILE A 208 -6.49 11.64 3.32
CA ILE A 208 -5.37 10.68 3.46
C ILE A 208 -5.36 10.09 4.88
N ALA A 209 -5.57 10.92 5.91
CA ALA A 209 -5.62 10.51 7.31
C ALA A 209 -6.84 9.67 7.69
N ALA A 210 -7.84 9.53 6.82
CA ALA A 210 -8.99 8.64 7.01
C ALA A 210 -8.69 7.15 6.70
N SER A 211 -7.46 6.82 6.34
CA SER A 211 -7.02 5.45 6.04
C SER A 211 -7.02 4.55 7.26
N ASN A 212 -7.13 3.22 7.04
CA ASN A 212 -7.25 2.23 8.11
C ASN A 212 -6.05 2.27 9.09
N GLU A 213 -6.32 2.49 10.36
CA GLU A 213 -5.36 2.70 11.43
C GLU A 213 -4.50 1.47 11.73
N ILE A 214 -5.09 0.27 11.66
CA ILE A 214 -4.38 -1.00 11.93
C ILE A 214 -3.36 -1.26 10.82
N MET A 215 -3.77 -1.06 9.56
CA MET A 215 -2.89 -1.19 8.40
C MET A 215 -1.69 -0.23 8.52
N TRP A 216 -1.94 1.04 8.86
CA TRP A 216 -0.87 2.03 8.96
C TRP A 216 0.05 1.81 10.17
N ARG A 217 -0.50 1.37 11.31
CA ARG A 217 0.32 0.89 12.43
C ARG A 217 1.29 -0.20 11.99
N ASP A 218 0.77 -1.22 11.27
CA ASP A 218 1.59 -2.34 10.79
C ASP A 218 2.68 -1.85 9.81
N VAL A 219 2.35 -0.91 8.92
CA VAL A 219 3.32 -0.27 8.00
C VAL A 219 4.42 0.46 8.78
N PHE A 220 4.04 1.30 9.74
CA PHE A 220 5.00 2.09 10.52
C PHE A 220 5.94 1.20 11.34
N PHE A 221 5.43 0.16 11.97
CA PHE A 221 6.25 -0.75 12.75
C PHE A 221 7.13 -1.66 11.87
N SER A 222 6.60 -2.14 10.74
CA SER A 222 7.36 -3.02 9.86
C SER A 222 8.50 -2.30 9.13
N ASN A 223 8.36 -1.00 8.86
CA ASN A 223 9.39 -0.18 8.19
C ASN A 223 9.99 0.89 9.12
N GLN A 224 10.01 0.63 10.43
CA GLN A 224 10.36 1.58 11.49
C GLN A 224 11.65 2.35 11.21
N LYS A 225 12.75 1.65 10.89
CA LYS A 225 14.07 2.25 10.69
C LYS A 225 14.06 3.31 9.58
N ASN A 226 13.47 2.99 8.43
CA ASN A 226 13.43 3.89 7.29
C ASN A 226 12.47 5.05 7.54
N ILE A 227 11.36 4.82 8.23
CA ILE A 227 10.39 5.87 8.56
C ILE A 227 10.99 6.85 9.56
N ILE A 228 11.68 6.40 10.60
CA ILE A 228 12.36 7.29 11.55
C ILE A 228 13.41 8.15 10.83
N SER A 229 14.18 7.55 9.91
CA SER A 229 15.13 8.32 9.10
C SER A 229 14.44 9.38 8.24
N ALA A 230 13.30 9.04 7.61
CA ALA A 230 12.51 9.98 6.81
C ALA A 230 11.90 11.10 7.67
N ILE A 231 11.41 10.78 8.87
CA ILE A 231 10.91 11.77 9.84
C ILE A 231 12.02 12.75 10.23
N ASN A 232 13.21 12.27 10.58
CA ASN A 232 14.32 13.12 10.97
C ASN A 232 14.72 14.10 9.85
N LEU A 233 14.76 13.61 8.60
CA LEU A 233 15.00 14.46 7.44
C LEU A 233 13.89 15.49 7.24
N PHE A 234 12.63 15.09 7.41
CA PHE A 234 11.48 16.00 7.33
C PHE A 234 11.53 17.10 8.39
N ILE A 235 11.82 16.76 9.65
CA ILE A 235 11.97 17.73 10.75
C ILE A 235 13.12 18.70 10.46
N LYS A 236 14.28 18.22 9.99
CA LYS A 236 15.40 19.07 9.58
C LYS A 236 14.97 20.09 8.52
N ASN A 237 14.27 19.64 7.48
CA ASN A 237 13.76 20.51 6.43
C ASN A 237 12.72 21.50 6.93
N LEU A 238 11.77 21.04 7.77
CA LEU A 238 10.76 21.91 8.37
C LEU A 238 11.38 23.01 9.24
N ASN A 239 12.39 22.68 10.04
CA ASN A 239 13.15 23.66 10.82
C ASN A 239 13.89 24.68 9.92
N SER A 240 14.38 24.25 8.76
CA SER A 240 14.97 25.14 7.77
C SER A 240 13.95 26.11 7.15
N PHE A 241 12.71 25.67 6.89
CA PHE A 241 11.60 26.56 6.49
C PHE A 241 11.24 27.53 7.63
N LYS A 242 11.07 27.02 8.86
CA LYS A 242 10.80 27.83 10.06
C LYS A 242 11.82 28.94 10.25
N LYS A 243 13.14 28.63 10.07
CA LYS A 243 14.21 29.63 10.13
C LYS A 243 14.01 30.73 9.09
N ASN A 244 13.81 30.36 7.80
CA ASN A 244 13.64 31.36 6.74
C ASN A 244 12.41 32.25 6.96
N ILE A 245 11.30 31.69 7.48
CA ILE A 245 10.09 32.46 7.82
C ILE A 245 10.42 33.43 8.96
N LYS A 246 11.06 32.96 10.04
CA LYS A 246 11.41 33.79 11.20
C LYS A 246 12.34 34.96 10.83
N THR A 247 13.35 34.71 9.98
CA THR A 247 14.31 35.72 9.54
C THR A 247 13.84 36.50 8.31
N ARG A 248 12.66 36.24 7.78
CA ARG A 248 12.13 36.82 6.52
C ARG A 248 13.10 36.68 5.34
N ASP A 249 13.87 35.57 5.29
CA ASP A 249 14.82 35.30 4.21
C ASP A 249 14.07 34.94 2.91
N ASN A 250 13.66 35.97 2.20
CA ASN A 250 12.89 35.85 0.96
C ASN A 250 13.63 35.03 -0.09
N LYS A 251 14.93 35.24 -0.27
CA LYS A 251 15.73 34.55 -1.31
C LYS A 251 15.75 33.04 -1.10
N GLN A 252 16.05 32.57 0.10
CA GLN A 252 16.10 31.13 0.39
C GLN A 252 14.72 30.52 0.43
N LEU A 253 13.71 31.22 0.93
CA LEU A 253 12.34 30.72 0.94
C LEU A 253 11.83 30.51 -0.48
N ILE A 254 11.91 31.50 -1.35
CA ILE A 254 11.49 31.41 -2.75
C ILE A 254 12.24 30.30 -3.48
N LYS A 255 13.56 30.17 -3.28
CA LYS A 255 14.35 29.08 -3.88
C LYS A 255 13.79 27.70 -3.53
N LYS A 256 13.43 27.45 -2.27
CA LYS A 256 12.83 26.18 -1.83
C LYS A 256 11.49 25.92 -2.48
N LEU A 257 10.61 26.92 -2.53
CA LEU A 257 9.28 26.82 -3.16
C LEU A 257 9.40 26.52 -4.66
N ILE A 258 10.30 27.20 -5.38
CA ILE A 258 10.57 26.93 -6.80
C ILE A 258 11.05 25.48 -7.02
N ASN A 259 11.95 24.98 -6.17
CA ASN A 259 12.44 23.60 -6.28
C ASN A 259 11.31 22.58 -6.09
N SER A 260 10.44 22.78 -5.12
CA SER A 260 9.26 21.92 -4.92
C SER A 260 8.33 21.92 -6.13
N LYS A 261 8.09 23.11 -6.73
CA LYS A 261 7.30 23.27 -7.94
C LYS A 261 7.91 22.52 -9.14
N LYS A 262 9.26 22.51 -9.28
CA LYS A 262 9.96 21.74 -10.33
C LYS A 262 9.70 20.24 -10.18
N VAL A 263 9.77 19.70 -8.95
CA VAL A 263 9.46 18.29 -8.68
C VAL A 263 8.02 17.93 -9.05
N ARG A 264 7.05 18.80 -8.74
CA ARG A 264 5.65 18.61 -9.17
C ARG A 264 5.53 18.46 -10.69
N LYS A 265 6.21 19.33 -11.47
CA LYS A 265 6.25 19.22 -12.93
C LYS A 265 6.84 17.89 -13.42
N GLN A 266 7.90 17.38 -12.78
CA GLN A 266 8.48 16.07 -13.11
C GLN A 266 7.48 14.92 -12.85
N ILE A 267 6.74 14.95 -11.74
CA ILE A 267 5.71 13.94 -11.42
C ILE A 267 4.65 13.88 -12.54
N ILE A 268 4.22 15.04 -13.04
CA ILE A 268 3.25 15.13 -14.13
C ILE A 268 3.85 14.60 -15.45
N GLN A 269 5.08 15.01 -15.78
CA GLN A 269 5.79 14.55 -16.99
C GLN A 269 5.98 13.01 -16.99
N LEU A 270 6.23 12.42 -15.82
CA LEU A 270 6.32 10.97 -15.63
C LEU A 270 4.95 10.27 -15.65
N LYS A 271 3.86 11.00 -15.90
CA LYS A 271 2.47 10.49 -15.93
C LYS A 271 2.07 9.77 -14.63
N GLN A 272 2.61 10.24 -13.50
CA GLN A 272 2.24 9.72 -12.18
C GLN A 272 1.01 10.43 -11.62
N ASP A 273 0.66 11.58 -12.17
CA ASP A 273 -0.54 12.34 -11.84
C ASP A 273 -1.03 13.12 -13.07
N VAL A 274 -2.22 13.70 -12.97
CA VAL A 274 -2.83 14.49 -14.05
C VAL A 274 -2.48 15.97 -13.92
N ASP A 275 -2.30 16.63 -15.06
CA ASP A 275 -2.08 18.08 -15.13
C ASP A 275 -3.43 18.80 -15.24
N ARG A 276 -4.24 18.68 -14.21
CA ARG A 276 -5.51 19.39 -14.10
C ARG A 276 -5.61 20.09 -12.75
N PRO A 277 -6.05 21.35 -12.71
CA PRO A 277 -6.35 22.01 -11.45
C PRO A 277 -7.44 21.23 -10.72
N ASP A 278 -7.21 20.98 -9.43
CA ASP A 278 -8.23 20.43 -8.54
C ASP A 278 -8.88 21.61 -7.79
N PHE A 279 -10.04 22.04 -8.24
CA PHE A 279 -10.77 23.18 -7.65
C PHE A 279 -11.53 22.82 -6.37
N GLY A 280 -11.00 21.89 -5.62
CA GLY A 280 -11.55 21.50 -4.30
C GLY A 280 -12.64 20.44 -4.45
N ARG A 281 -12.23 19.21 -4.46
CA ARG A 281 -13.12 18.06 -4.30
C ARG A 281 -13.83 18.08 -2.96
#